data_5adf2acaaa2bf68e759f01c8b59056f4
#
_entry.id   5adf2acaaa2bf68e759f01c8b59056f4
#
_cell.length_a   1.000
_cell.length_b   1.000
_cell.length_c   1.000
_cell.angle_alpha   90.00
_cell.angle_beta   90.00
_cell.angle_gamma   90.00
#
_symmetry.space_group_name_H-M   'P 1'
#
loop_
_entity.id
_entity.type
_entity.pdbx_description
1 polymer ?
#
loop_
_entity_poly.entity_id
_entity_poly.type
_entity_poly.pdbx_seq_one_letter_code
_entity_poly.pdbx_strand_id
1 'polypeptide(L)'
;MINWQDIAVGLGLSLLLAFVIAQLVARALRLGLSAVTGDTEQRSFRDPIQRRPIQVVRAIVFLATLLLLAPPILEALGVELSYGIPLEQVTTSLLQGSLRVALIAVLTYFSIRVASLGIAHFERVVRERTKDNVDKIEFQKRLHTIGGLVTNAVNVLVVSAATLMILQEVGVNIAPLLTAVGIGGLAIGFGAQNLVRDVISSFFLILEDQIHVGDVVSVDGTSMLVQSVKLRTIVLRDLAGTVHVIPNGSINTLSNMTKEFSYYVIDVGVAYKEDTDHVVNVLHEVGQDLQNDEEFSSNILASLEILGVNDFADSAVTIKIRIKTLPLKQWVVGRELRRRIKKAFDAQGIEIPFPHTSLYFGEASKPFLTQTIDAAEAEHLATSKPDKLKSPARRSTSAATDADTIDTGDMG
;
A
#
# COMPACT_ATOMS: atom_id res chain seq x y z
N MET A 1 51.46 44.82 33.26
CA MET A 1 52.07 44.02 32.17
C MET A 1 51.45 42.66 32.24
N ILE A 2 50.76 42.28 31.22
CA ILE A 2 50.13 40.93 31.13
C ILE A 2 51.27 39.89 31.03
N ASN A 3 51.38 39.02 32.00
CA ASN A 3 52.40 37.96 31.99
C ASN A 3 51.95 36.81 31.09
N TRP A 4 52.41 36.76 29.88
CA TRP A 4 52.07 35.75 28.89
C TRP A 4 52.36 34.30 29.33
N GLN A 5 53.26 34.13 30.29
CA GLN A 5 53.59 32.82 30.88
C GLN A 5 52.44 32.32 31.77
N ASP A 6 51.79 33.17 32.56
CA ASP A 6 50.68 32.78 33.42
C ASP A 6 49.42 32.46 32.61
N ILE A 7 49.21 33.18 31.52
CA ILE A 7 48.11 32.84 30.57
C ILE A 7 48.35 31.46 29.90
N ALA A 8 49.57 31.22 29.45
CA ALA A 8 49.92 29.96 28.81
C ALA A 8 49.83 28.75 29.78
N VAL A 9 50.24 28.94 31.03
CA VAL A 9 50.11 27.92 32.07
C VAL A 9 48.62 27.66 32.43
N GLY A 10 47.81 28.70 32.55
CA GLY A 10 46.38 28.57 32.85
C GLY A 10 45.63 27.86 31.75
N LEU A 11 45.85 28.24 30.50
CA LEU A 11 45.24 27.57 29.36
C LEU A 11 45.74 26.12 29.23
N GLY A 12 47.00 25.85 29.48
CA GLY A 12 47.55 24.50 29.48
C GLY A 12 46.93 23.61 30.56
N LEU A 13 46.74 24.14 31.77
CA LEU A 13 46.11 23.42 32.90
C LEU A 13 44.63 23.15 32.65
N SER A 14 43.88 24.13 32.13
CA SER A 14 42.50 23.98 31.78
C SER A 14 42.25 22.96 30.66
N LEU A 15 43.10 22.95 29.62
CA LEU A 15 43.10 21.97 28.55
C LEU A 15 43.39 20.55 29.07
N LEU A 16 44.35 20.40 29.98
CA LEU A 16 44.73 19.11 30.55
C LEU A 16 43.60 18.56 31.44
N LEU A 17 43.03 19.39 32.30
CA LEU A 17 41.87 19.00 33.15
C LEU A 17 40.63 18.65 32.32
N ALA A 18 40.30 19.45 31.32
CA ALA A 18 39.20 19.17 30.43
C ALA A 18 39.39 17.85 29.66
N PHE A 19 40.62 17.57 29.21
CA PHE A 19 40.95 16.31 28.55
C PHE A 19 40.83 15.11 29.50
N VAL A 20 41.30 15.20 30.74
CA VAL A 20 41.21 14.14 31.74
C VAL A 20 39.76 13.86 32.10
N ILE A 21 38.96 14.90 32.34
CA ILE A 21 37.53 14.74 32.64
C ILE A 21 36.79 14.10 31.47
N ALA A 22 37.02 14.56 30.24
CA ALA A 22 36.42 13.96 29.05
C ALA A 22 36.79 12.48 28.87
N GLN A 23 38.03 12.11 29.20
CA GLN A 23 38.49 10.72 29.17
C GLN A 23 37.83 9.86 30.29
N LEU A 24 37.70 10.41 31.51
CA LEU A 24 37.03 9.72 32.63
C LEU A 24 35.55 9.48 32.33
N VAL A 25 34.85 10.50 31.82
CA VAL A 25 33.46 10.35 31.41
C VAL A 25 33.31 9.32 30.29
N ALA A 26 34.15 9.36 29.27
CA ALA A 26 34.15 8.37 28.20
C ALA A 26 34.47 6.95 28.67
N ARG A 27 35.34 6.80 29.69
CA ARG A 27 35.61 5.50 30.35
C ARG A 27 34.45 5.02 31.19
N ALA A 28 33.88 5.88 32.04
CA ALA A 28 32.69 5.56 32.84
C ALA A 28 31.51 5.12 31.99
N LEU A 29 31.27 5.82 30.88
CA LEU A 29 30.25 5.44 29.89
C LEU A 29 30.54 4.08 29.25
N ARG A 30 31.80 3.75 28.94
CA ARG A 30 32.17 2.42 28.43
C ARG A 30 31.98 1.31 29.46
N LEU A 31 32.37 1.55 30.72
CA LEU A 31 32.20 0.59 31.82
C LEU A 31 30.74 0.37 32.16
N GLY A 32 29.94 1.42 32.24
CA GLY A 32 28.49 1.32 32.43
C GLY A 32 27.80 0.51 31.32
N LEU A 33 28.26 0.64 30.09
CA LEU A 33 27.76 -0.12 28.95
C LEU A 33 28.15 -1.59 28.98
N SER A 34 29.39 -1.91 29.32
CA SER A 34 29.84 -3.31 29.41
C SER A 34 29.09 -4.07 30.53
N ALA A 35 28.69 -3.37 31.62
CA ALA A 35 27.88 -3.96 32.69
C ALA A 35 26.43 -4.25 32.28
N VAL A 36 25.86 -3.52 31.32
CA VAL A 36 24.47 -3.68 30.85
C VAL A 36 24.35 -4.67 29.68
N THR A 37 25.39 -4.78 28.85
CA THR A 37 25.32 -5.56 27.59
C THR A 37 25.87 -6.99 27.65
N GLY A 38 26.49 -7.40 28.77
CA GLY A 38 27.07 -8.75 28.91
C GLY A 38 28.20 -9.04 27.89
N ASP A 39 29.02 -10.04 28.20
CA ASP A 39 30.29 -10.36 27.50
C ASP A 39 30.22 -10.71 25.99
N THR A 40 29.03 -10.82 25.42
CA THR A 40 28.82 -11.27 24.05
C THR A 40 29.08 -10.18 23.00
N GLU A 41 29.18 -8.90 23.37
CA GLU A 41 29.32 -7.76 22.44
C GLU A 41 30.73 -7.19 22.33
N GLN A 42 31.75 -7.75 22.94
CA GLN A 42 33.13 -7.23 22.81
C GLN A 42 33.65 -7.21 21.36
N ARG A 43 33.07 -8.00 20.43
CA ARG A 43 33.40 -7.95 19.02
C ARG A 43 32.75 -6.78 18.26
N SER A 44 31.62 -6.25 18.75
CA SER A 44 30.87 -5.16 18.11
C SER A 44 31.53 -3.78 18.31
N PHE A 45 32.39 -3.61 19.35
CA PHE A 45 33.08 -2.34 19.59
C PHE A 45 34.21 -2.01 18.59
N ARG A 46 34.52 -2.89 17.64
CA ARG A 46 35.50 -2.65 16.58
C ARG A 46 34.95 -1.93 15.35
N ASP A 47 33.61 -1.83 15.22
CA ASP A 47 33.00 -1.17 14.08
C ASP A 47 33.15 0.35 14.16
N PRO A 48 33.69 1.01 13.10
CA PRO A 48 33.97 2.45 13.08
C PRO A 48 32.66 3.29 13.25
N ILE A 49 31.50 2.74 12.96
CA ILE A 49 30.20 3.42 13.08
C ILE A 49 29.80 3.60 14.56
N GLN A 50 30.15 2.66 15.46
CA GLN A 50 29.84 2.78 16.88
C GLN A 50 30.83 3.66 17.68
N ARG A 51 31.99 3.96 17.13
CA ARG A 51 32.99 4.88 17.76
C ARG A 51 32.60 6.34 17.65
N ARG A 52 31.88 6.73 16.58
CA ARG A 52 31.50 8.12 16.32
C ARG A 52 30.69 8.77 17.44
N PRO A 53 29.61 8.19 17.99
CA PRO A 53 28.81 8.83 19.05
C PRO A 53 29.63 9.06 20.33
N ILE A 54 30.49 8.12 20.71
CA ILE A 54 31.36 8.28 21.89
C ILE A 54 32.40 9.40 21.66
N GLN A 55 32.90 9.53 20.43
CA GLN A 55 33.82 10.63 20.08
C GLN A 55 33.11 11.98 20.11
N VAL A 56 31.88 12.05 19.63
CA VAL A 56 31.07 13.28 19.68
C VAL A 56 30.77 13.68 21.14
N VAL A 57 30.29 12.74 21.97
CA VAL A 57 30.07 13.01 23.41
C VAL A 57 31.37 13.46 24.10
N ARG A 58 32.47 12.79 23.80
CA ARG A 58 33.80 13.19 24.35
C ARG A 58 34.21 14.58 23.91
N ALA A 59 34.01 14.93 22.63
CA ALA A 59 34.33 16.26 22.11
C ALA A 59 33.42 17.34 22.77
N ILE A 60 32.14 17.08 22.95
CA ILE A 60 31.21 17.99 23.60
C ILE A 60 31.58 18.19 25.08
N VAL A 61 31.83 17.11 25.82
CA VAL A 61 32.25 17.19 27.23
C VAL A 61 33.60 17.90 27.38
N PHE A 62 34.54 17.63 26.47
CA PHE A 62 35.85 18.33 26.45
C PHE A 62 35.65 19.83 26.24
N LEU A 63 34.88 20.24 25.23
CA LEU A 63 34.62 21.64 24.92
C LEU A 63 33.91 22.36 26.07
N ALA A 64 32.90 21.74 26.63
CA ALA A 64 32.13 22.28 27.75
C ALA A 64 33.01 22.45 29.01
N THR A 65 33.82 21.44 29.34
CA THR A 65 34.74 21.50 30.49
C THR A 65 35.84 22.53 30.29
N LEU A 66 36.36 22.66 29.08
CA LEU A 66 37.36 23.67 28.74
C LEU A 66 36.81 25.08 28.93
N LEU A 67 35.61 25.32 28.41
CA LEU A 67 34.92 26.60 28.49
C LEU A 67 34.56 26.98 29.94
N LEU A 68 34.34 25.98 30.81
CA LEU A 68 34.06 26.15 32.21
C LEU A 68 35.32 26.46 33.04
N LEU A 69 36.39 25.72 32.79
CA LEU A 69 37.58 25.76 33.63
C LEU A 69 38.59 26.86 33.22
N ALA A 70 38.56 27.32 31.96
CA ALA A 70 39.49 28.33 31.48
C ALA A 70 39.36 29.69 32.22
N PRO A 71 38.18 30.30 32.43
CA PRO A 71 38.06 31.57 33.11
C PRO A 71 38.55 31.56 34.57
N PRO A 72 38.06 30.65 35.45
CA PRO A 72 38.50 30.66 36.86
C PRO A 72 39.97 30.30 37.06
N ILE A 73 40.56 29.50 36.18
CA ILE A 73 41.97 29.17 36.23
C ILE A 73 42.82 30.40 35.82
N LEU A 74 42.40 31.14 34.79
CA LEU A 74 43.09 32.36 34.35
C LEU A 74 43.03 33.44 35.44
N GLU A 75 41.87 33.62 36.13
CA GLU A 75 41.78 34.58 37.23
C GLU A 75 42.61 34.15 38.45
N ALA A 76 42.59 32.84 38.79
CA ALA A 76 43.43 32.32 39.91
C ALA A 76 44.95 32.56 39.66
N LEU A 77 45.35 32.73 38.42
CA LEU A 77 46.71 33.03 38.00
C LEU A 77 46.96 34.55 37.86
N GLY A 78 46.03 35.40 38.32
CA GLY A 78 46.20 36.84 38.33
C GLY A 78 45.91 37.53 37.00
N VAL A 79 45.29 36.90 36.06
CA VAL A 79 44.83 37.51 34.83
C VAL A 79 43.47 38.18 35.13
N GLU A 80 43.47 39.51 35.35
CA GLU A 80 42.22 40.26 35.52
C GLU A 80 41.37 40.22 34.24
N LEU A 81 40.42 39.30 34.20
CA LEU A 81 39.35 39.31 33.20
C LEU A 81 38.35 40.40 33.60
N SER A 82 38.42 41.57 33.01
CA SER A 82 37.63 42.74 33.33
C SER A 82 36.14 42.58 32.97
N TYR A 83 35.45 41.60 33.57
CA TYR A 83 34.03 41.35 33.28
C TYR A 83 33.07 42.10 34.22
N GLY A 84 33.53 42.87 35.25
CA GLY A 84 32.66 43.67 36.11
C GLY A 84 31.57 42.86 36.85
N ILE A 85 31.63 41.53 36.86
CA ILE A 85 30.65 40.62 37.45
C ILE A 85 31.31 39.88 38.62
N PRO A 86 30.63 39.74 39.80
CA PRO A 86 31.21 39.04 40.95
C PRO A 86 31.52 37.59 40.63
N LEU A 87 32.74 37.13 40.94
CA LEU A 87 33.26 35.77 40.68
C LEU A 87 32.26 34.66 41.10
N GLU A 88 31.58 34.78 42.24
CA GLU A 88 30.61 33.82 42.71
C GLU A 88 29.42 33.61 41.77
N GLN A 89 28.96 34.66 41.09
CA GLN A 89 27.87 34.55 40.13
C GLN A 89 28.34 33.91 38.82
N VAL A 90 29.56 34.21 38.40
CA VAL A 90 30.13 33.58 37.18
C VAL A 90 30.39 32.08 37.39
N THR A 91 31.00 31.71 38.53
CA THR A 91 31.27 30.30 38.85
C THR A 91 30.01 29.47 39.04
N THR A 92 28.99 29.99 39.71
CA THR A 92 27.73 29.29 39.90
C THR A 92 26.96 29.15 38.57
N SER A 93 26.91 30.19 37.74
CA SER A 93 26.26 30.14 36.42
C SER A 93 26.96 29.17 35.47
N LEU A 94 28.32 29.18 35.45
CA LEU A 94 29.11 28.27 34.64
C LEU A 94 28.98 26.81 35.14
N LEU A 95 28.96 26.58 36.48
CA LEU A 95 28.74 25.25 37.04
C LEU A 95 27.34 24.70 36.68
N GLN A 96 26.32 25.52 36.79
CA GLN A 96 24.96 25.11 36.43
C GLN A 96 24.81 24.85 34.92
N GLY A 97 25.35 25.73 34.08
CA GLY A 97 25.33 25.58 32.63
C GLY A 97 26.08 24.31 32.17
N SER A 98 27.26 24.06 32.74
CA SER A 98 28.03 22.87 32.39
C SER A 98 27.39 21.58 32.86
N LEU A 99 26.75 21.57 34.04
CA LEU A 99 26.00 20.42 34.52
C LEU A 99 24.82 20.10 33.59
N ARG A 100 24.11 21.13 33.10
CA ARG A 100 23.03 20.97 32.13
C ARG A 100 23.54 20.43 30.78
N VAL A 101 24.63 20.99 30.25
CA VAL A 101 25.27 20.49 29.01
C VAL A 101 25.71 19.03 29.18
N ALA A 102 26.32 18.69 30.32
CA ALA A 102 26.69 17.30 30.62
C ALA A 102 25.48 16.38 30.68
N LEU A 103 24.40 16.83 31.32
CA LEU A 103 23.14 16.09 31.38
C LEU A 103 22.54 15.88 29.99
N ILE A 104 22.49 16.91 29.15
CA ILE A 104 22.04 16.83 27.75
C ILE A 104 22.88 15.81 26.98
N ALA A 105 24.20 15.85 27.13
CA ALA A 105 25.11 14.92 26.47
C ALA A 105 24.87 13.46 26.92
N VAL A 106 24.66 13.22 28.20
CA VAL A 106 24.35 11.89 28.77
C VAL A 106 23.00 11.39 28.26
N LEU A 107 21.96 12.24 28.30
CA LEU A 107 20.63 11.89 27.79
C LEU A 107 20.65 11.61 26.28
N THR A 108 21.38 12.42 25.51
CA THR A 108 21.58 12.20 24.08
C THR A 108 22.21 10.85 23.79
N TYR A 109 23.29 10.54 24.50
CA TYR A 109 23.97 9.27 24.39
C TYR A 109 23.04 8.09 24.76
N PHE A 110 22.32 8.20 25.86
CA PHE A 110 21.39 7.19 26.32
C PHE A 110 20.26 6.98 25.28
N SER A 111 19.67 8.08 24.75
CA SER A 111 18.64 8.02 23.72
C SER A 111 19.12 7.32 22.44
N ILE A 112 20.29 7.66 21.96
CA ILE A 112 20.92 6.99 20.80
C ILE A 112 21.13 5.50 21.08
N ARG A 113 21.55 5.15 22.29
CA ARG A 113 21.81 3.77 22.67
C ARG A 113 20.55 2.94 22.80
N VAL A 114 19.52 3.49 23.45
CA VAL A 114 18.20 2.83 23.54
C VAL A 114 17.60 2.61 22.15
N ALA A 115 17.65 3.62 21.28
CA ALA A 115 17.17 3.49 19.92
C ALA A 115 17.94 2.39 19.14
N SER A 116 19.26 2.36 19.24
CA SER A 116 20.06 1.36 18.54
C SER A 116 19.82 -0.07 19.06
N LEU A 117 19.66 -0.23 20.38
CA LEU A 117 19.31 -1.52 20.98
C LEU A 117 17.91 -1.98 20.60
N GLY A 118 16.94 -1.05 20.60
CA GLY A 118 15.57 -1.34 20.18
C GLY A 118 15.49 -1.84 18.73
N ILE A 119 16.19 -1.17 17.82
CA ILE A 119 16.26 -1.56 16.40
C ILE A 119 16.96 -2.92 16.24
N ALA A 120 18.10 -3.12 16.92
CA ALA A 120 18.81 -4.40 16.89
C ALA A 120 17.98 -5.56 17.48
N HIS A 121 17.21 -5.30 18.55
CA HIS A 121 16.29 -6.28 19.11
C HIS A 121 15.17 -6.62 18.13
N PHE A 122 14.56 -5.60 17.51
CA PHE A 122 13.53 -5.77 16.48
C PHE A 122 14.05 -6.60 15.29
N GLU A 123 15.25 -6.28 14.76
CA GLU A 123 15.88 -7.06 13.70
C GLU A 123 16.08 -8.53 14.10
N ARG A 124 16.47 -8.78 15.34
CA ARG A 124 16.68 -10.14 15.87
C ARG A 124 15.36 -10.91 15.92
N VAL A 125 14.31 -10.33 16.50
CA VAL A 125 12.98 -10.95 16.62
C VAL A 125 12.40 -11.27 15.25
N VAL A 126 12.51 -10.35 14.28
CA VAL A 126 12.02 -10.56 12.91
C VAL A 126 12.84 -11.65 12.22
N ARG A 127 14.16 -11.69 12.44
CA ARG A 127 15.04 -12.73 11.88
C ARG A 127 14.70 -14.14 12.40
N GLU A 128 14.37 -14.25 13.69
CA GLU A 128 14.01 -15.55 14.32
C GLU A 128 12.65 -16.06 13.85
N ARG A 129 11.70 -15.17 13.58
CA ARG A 129 10.36 -15.55 13.08
C ARG A 129 10.35 -16.00 11.62
N THR A 130 11.33 -15.59 10.83
CA THR A 130 11.44 -15.96 9.42
C THR A 130 12.18 -17.29 9.28
N LYS A 131 11.53 -18.41 9.67
CA LYS A 131 12.05 -19.77 9.47
C LYS A 131 11.73 -20.25 8.04
N ASP A 132 12.76 -20.78 7.38
CA ASP A 132 12.75 -21.61 6.17
C ASP A 132 12.17 -21.03 4.87
N ASN A 133 13.03 -20.31 4.10
CA ASN A 133 12.94 -20.25 2.65
C ASN A 133 14.20 -19.64 2.02
N VAL A 134 14.45 -19.92 0.75
CA VAL A 134 15.59 -19.48 -0.07
C VAL A 134 15.78 -17.96 -0.11
N ASP A 135 14.74 -17.19 0.18
CA ASP A 135 14.73 -15.72 0.17
C ASP A 135 15.37 -15.06 1.43
N LYS A 136 15.91 -15.86 2.37
CA LYS A 136 16.46 -15.37 3.64
C LYS A 136 17.57 -14.32 3.46
N ILE A 137 18.48 -14.55 2.52
CA ILE A 137 19.66 -13.68 2.35
C ILE A 137 19.22 -12.31 1.84
N GLU A 138 18.28 -12.27 0.91
CA GLU A 138 17.78 -11.00 0.36
C GLU A 138 16.93 -10.25 1.38
N PHE A 139 16.07 -10.94 2.11
CA PHE A 139 15.27 -10.35 3.19
C PHE A 139 16.14 -9.79 4.33
N GLN A 140 17.18 -10.52 4.76
CA GLN A 140 18.13 -10.05 5.76
C GLN A 140 18.91 -8.80 5.32
N LYS A 141 19.34 -8.75 4.06
CA LYS A 141 19.99 -7.55 3.50
C LYS A 141 19.04 -6.35 3.53
N ARG A 142 17.79 -6.53 3.13
CA ARG A 142 16.77 -5.46 3.17
C ARG A 142 16.49 -4.99 4.60
N LEU A 143 16.34 -5.89 5.57
CA LEU A 143 16.15 -5.55 6.98
C LEU A 143 17.32 -4.75 7.53
N HIS A 144 18.56 -5.17 7.26
CA HIS A 144 19.76 -4.46 7.71
C HIS A 144 19.86 -3.05 7.10
N THR A 145 19.55 -2.92 5.82
CA THR A 145 19.56 -1.60 5.15
C THR A 145 18.50 -0.67 5.75
N ILE A 146 17.26 -1.17 5.96
CA ILE A 146 16.18 -0.37 6.55
C ILE A 146 16.50 -0.02 8.00
N GLY A 147 16.98 -0.97 8.79
CA GLY A 147 17.40 -0.74 10.19
C GLY A 147 18.50 0.32 10.27
N GLY A 148 19.49 0.27 9.38
CA GLY A 148 20.53 1.29 9.27
C GLY A 148 20.00 2.68 8.93
N LEU A 149 19.08 2.78 7.98
CA LEU A 149 18.42 4.05 7.62
C LEU A 149 17.63 4.64 8.77
N VAL A 150 16.82 3.83 9.48
CA VAL A 150 16.04 4.27 10.64
C VAL A 150 16.96 4.71 11.76
N THR A 151 18.01 3.93 12.06
CA THR A 151 19.03 4.31 13.07
C THR A 151 19.66 5.65 12.75
N ASN A 152 20.09 5.87 11.51
CA ASN A 152 20.71 7.13 11.09
C ASN A 152 19.73 8.30 11.18
N ALA A 153 18.47 8.12 10.78
CA ALA A 153 17.44 9.16 10.90
C ALA A 153 17.19 9.55 12.35
N VAL A 154 17.06 8.58 13.26
CA VAL A 154 16.91 8.83 14.71
C VAL A 154 18.14 9.52 15.27
N ASN A 155 19.34 9.09 14.90
CA ASN A 155 20.59 9.73 15.33
C ASN A 155 20.67 11.18 14.90
N VAL A 156 20.32 11.49 13.65
CA VAL A 156 20.28 12.88 13.14
C VAL A 156 19.31 13.73 13.95
N LEU A 157 18.10 13.22 14.21
CA LEU A 157 17.08 13.94 15.01
C LEU A 157 17.56 14.21 16.44
N VAL A 158 18.06 13.18 17.11
CA VAL A 158 18.53 13.28 18.52
C VAL A 158 19.74 14.21 18.63
N VAL A 159 20.71 14.12 17.72
CA VAL A 159 21.89 14.99 17.72
C VAL A 159 21.52 16.44 17.38
N SER A 160 20.60 16.65 16.42
CA SER A 160 20.12 18.01 16.10
C SER A 160 19.39 18.65 17.29
N ALA A 161 18.51 17.91 17.97
CA ALA A 161 17.82 18.39 19.16
C ALA A 161 18.81 18.73 20.29
N ALA A 162 19.78 17.85 20.56
CA ALA A 162 20.82 18.10 21.55
C ALA A 162 21.67 19.32 21.20
N THR A 163 22.00 19.50 19.93
CA THR A 163 22.75 20.67 19.46
C THR A 163 21.98 21.96 19.71
N LEU A 164 20.69 22.00 19.43
CA LEU A 164 19.83 23.14 19.71
C LEU A 164 19.76 23.44 21.22
N MET A 165 19.60 22.41 22.06
CA MET A 165 19.60 22.57 23.52
C MET A 165 20.92 23.12 24.06
N ILE A 166 22.05 22.66 23.53
CA ILE A 166 23.38 23.15 23.91
C ILE A 166 23.58 24.61 23.46
N LEU A 167 23.15 24.96 22.23
CA LEU A 167 23.20 26.34 21.76
C LEU A 167 22.38 27.29 22.63
N GLN A 168 21.21 26.86 23.10
CA GLN A 168 20.37 27.62 24.03
C GLN A 168 21.09 27.86 25.37
N GLU A 169 21.75 26.83 25.90
CA GLU A 169 22.46 26.94 27.17
C GLU A 169 23.67 27.88 27.08
N VAL A 170 24.29 27.99 25.90
CA VAL A 170 25.38 28.95 25.63
C VAL A 170 24.86 30.36 25.38
N GLY A 171 23.51 30.58 25.46
CA GLY A 171 22.90 31.92 25.32
C GLY A 171 22.56 32.27 23.86
N VAL A 172 22.67 31.37 22.92
CA VAL A 172 22.24 31.61 21.52
C VAL A 172 20.72 31.61 21.45
N ASN A 173 20.15 32.63 20.84
CA ASN A 173 18.71 32.64 20.58
C ASN A 173 18.34 31.62 19.52
N ILE A 174 17.74 30.50 19.94
CA ILE A 174 17.36 29.39 19.06
C ILE A 174 15.98 29.59 18.43
N ALA A 175 15.21 30.63 18.77
CA ALA A 175 13.87 30.84 18.23
C ALA A 175 13.80 30.87 16.69
N PRO A 176 14.72 31.53 15.96
CA PRO A 176 14.75 31.49 14.51
C PRO A 176 15.06 30.08 13.96
N LEU A 177 15.95 29.34 14.64
CA LEU A 177 16.28 27.97 14.25
C LEU A 177 15.11 27.02 14.45
N LEU A 178 14.39 27.14 15.59
CA LEU A 178 13.18 26.36 15.85
C LEU A 178 12.08 26.66 14.83
N THR A 179 11.93 27.93 14.43
CA THR A 179 10.99 28.31 13.38
C THR A 179 11.36 27.65 12.05
N ALA A 180 12.62 27.68 11.65
CA ALA A 180 13.09 27.04 10.43
C ALA A 180 12.91 25.50 10.46
N VAL A 181 13.23 24.87 11.60
CA VAL A 181 12.99 23.43 11.81
C VAL A 181 11.49 23.12 11.78
N GLY A 182 10.64 23.99 12.35
CA GLY A 182 9.19 23.85 12.31
C GLY A 182 8.63 23.88 10.89
N ILE A 183 9.07 24.85 10.07
CA ILE A 183 8.69 24.94 8.65
C ILE A 183 9.19 23.70 7.87
N GLY A 184 10.44 23.29 8.09
CA GLY A 184 11.00 22.07 7.51
C GLY A 184 10.23 20.83 7.93
N GLY A 185 9.81 20.74 9.20
CA GLY A 185 8.98 19.68 9.73
C GLY A 185 7.60 19.59 9.06
N LEU A 186 6.97 20.75 8.83
CA LEU A 186 5.71 20.79 8.07
C LEU A 186 5.88 20.30 6.64
N ALA A 187 6.95 20.71 5.96
CA ALA A 187 7.24 20.24 4.60
C ALA A 187 7.43 18.72 4.53
N ILE A 188 8.18 18.15 5.49
CA ILE A 188 8.36 16.70 5.63
C ILE A 188 7.02 16.03 5.96
N GLY A 189 6.21 16.62 6.85
CA GLY A 189 4.89 16.12 7.23
C GLY A 189 3.95 16.02 6.03
N PHE A 190 3.88 17.06 5.20
CA PHE A 190 3.11 17.03 3.95
C PHE A 190 3.64 15.98 2.98
N GLY A 191 4.97 15.85 2.85
CA GLY A 191 5.58 14.82 2.03
C GLY A 191 5.29 13.38 2.49
N ALA A 192 5.13 13.18 3.81
CA ALA A 192 4.84 11.87 4.41
C ALA A 192 3.34 11.61 4.61
N GLN A 193 2.46 12.54 4.32
CA GLN A 193 1.02 12.46 4.59
C GLN A 193 0.37 11.19 4.04
N ASN A 194 0.68 10.81 2.79
CA ASN A 194 0.14 9.62 2.16
C ASN A 194 0.62 8.34 2.87
N LEU A 195 1.88 8.30 3.31
CA LEU A 195 2.41 7.16 4.06
C LEU A 195 1.66 6.95 5.37
N VAL A 196 1.41 8.03 6.12
CA VAL A 196 0.66 7.97 7.38
C VAL A 196 -0.78 7.53 7.12
N ARG A 197 -1.42 8.08 6.09
CA ARG A 197 -2.77 7.69 5.66
C ARG A 197 -2.84 6.21 5.32
N ASP A 198 -1.89 5.69 4.54
CA ASP A 198 -1.85 4.27 4.16
C ASP A 198 -1.77 3.35 5.39
N VAL A 199 -0.89 3.69 6.34
CA VAL A 199 -0.68 2.89 7.56
C VAL A 199 -1.92 2.91 8.47
N ILE A 200 -2.53 4.09 8.67
CA ILE A 200 -3.74 4.22 9.49
C ILE A 200 -4.91 3.48 8.84
N SER A 201 -5.10 3.61 7.51
CA SER A 201 -6.14 2.88 6.79
C SER A 201 -5.95 1.36 6.93
N SER A 202 -4.71 0.87 6.80
CA SER A 202 -4.40 -0.55 6.99
C SER A 202 -4.73 -1.03 8.40
N PHE A 203 -4.40 -0.23 9.40
CA PHE A 203 -4.71 -0.55 10.80
C PHE A 203 -6.21 -0.75 11.02
N PHE A 204 -7.05 0.16 10.51
CA PHE A 204 -8.51 0.03 10.64
C PHE A 204 -9.08 -1.11 9.79
N LEU A 205 -8.59 -1.34 8.56
CA LEU A 205 -9.00 -2.48 7.74
C LEU A 205 -8.85 -3.83 8.47
N ILE A 206 -7.75 -3.96 9.23
CA ILE A 206 -7.46 -5.19 9.99
C ILE A 206 -8.22 -5.20 11.33
N LEU A 207 -8.23 -4.07 12.06
CA LEU A 207 -8.85 -3.97 13.39
C LEU A 207 -10.36 -4.19 13.34
N GLU A 208 -11.04 -3.65 12.31
CA GLU A 208 -12.49 -3.76 12.11
C GLU A 208 -12.88 -5.04 11.35
N ASP A 209 -11.91 -5.90 11.07
CA ASP A 209 -12.16 -7.19 10.42
C ASP A 209 -12.91 -7.03 9.08
N GLN A 210 -12.52 -6.02 8.28
CA GLN A 210 -13.22 -5.72 7.03
C GLN A 210 -12.86 -6.69 5.92
N ILE A 211 -11.62 -7.20 5.90
CA ILE A 211 -11.09 -8.09 4.86
C ILE A 211 -10.12 -9.14 5.43
N HIS A 212 -10.14 -10.32 4.82
CA HIS A 212 -9.20 -11.41 5.07
C HIS A 212 -8.46 -11.82 3.81
N VAL A 213 -7.31 -12.46 4.00
CA VAL A 213 -6.62 -13.15 2.89
C VAL A 213 -7.51 -14.30 2.41
N GLY A 214 -7.78 -14.32 1.10
CA GLY A 214 -8.69 -15.27 0.47
C GLY A 214 -10.08 -14.70 0.18
N ASP A 215 -10.45 -13.53 0.69
CA ASP A 215 -11.68 -12.84 0.30
C ASP A 215 -11.63 -12.35 -1.14
N VAL A 216 -12.78 -12.24 -1.77
CA VAL A 216 -12.92 -11.48 -3.02
C VAL A 216 -13.55 -10.15 -2.71
N VAL A 217 -12.81 -9.10 -3.05
CA VAL A 217 -13.21 -7.71 -2.84
C VAL A 217 -13.33 -6.99 -4.17
N SER A 218 -14.24 -6.03 -4.24
CA SER A 218 -14.31 -5.09 -5.37
C SER A 218 -13.74 -3.74 -4.96
N VAL A 219 -12.74 -3.29 -5.69
CA VAL A 219 -12.14 -1.96 -5.58
C VAL A 219 -12.25 -1.30 -6.94
N ASP A 220 -12.80 -0.08 -6.98
CA ASP A 220 -13.02 0.67 -8.23
C ASP A 220 -13.76 -0.13 -9.33
N GLY A 221 -14.74 -0.97 -8.91
CA GLY A 221 -15.56 -1.78 -9.81
C GLY A 221 -14.91 -3.08 -10.30
N THR A 222 -13.65 -3.35 -9.97
CA THR A 222 -12.97 -4.58 -10.34
C THR A 222 -12.94 -5.56 -9.17
N SER A 223 -13.43 -6.78 -9.40
CA SER A 223 -13.44 -7.86 -8.39
C SER A 223 -12.12 -8.62 -8.41
N MET A 224 -11.47 -8.71 -7.25
CA MET A 224 -10.13 -9.28 -7.09
C MET A 224 -10.03 -10.10 -5.81
N LEU A 225 -9.21 -11.15 -5.84
CA LEU A 225 -8.88 -11.99 -4.69
C LEU A 225 -7.79 -11.35 -3.82
N VAL A 226 -8.00 -11.25 -2.52
CA VAL A 226 -7.02 -10.75 -1.55
C VAL A 226 -5.91 -11.79 -1.36
N GLN A 227 -4.69 -11.48 -1.81
CA GLN A 227 -3.52 -12.33 -1.62
C GLN A 227 -2.78 -12.04 -0.31
N SER A 228 -2.62 -10.77 0.02
CA SER A 228 -2.00 -10.35 1.28
C SER A 228 -2.36 -8.92 1.62
N VAL A 229 -2.51 -8.64 2.92
CA VAL A 229 -2.66 -7.31 3.48
C VAL A 229 -1.35 -6.94 4.16
N LYS A 230 -0.69 -5.88 3.68
CA LYS A 230 0.58 -5.38 4.23
C LYS A 230 0.35 -4.07 4.97
N LEU A 231 1.37 -3.60 5.68
CA LEU A 231 1.30 -2.37 6.48
C LEU A 231 0.84 -1.13 5.70
N ARG A 232 1.17 -1.02 4.42
CA ARG A 232 0.88 0.15 3.58
C ARG A 232 0.05 -0.19 2.34
N THR A 233 0.08 -1.43 1.88
CA THR A 233 -0.54 -1.85 0.63
C THR A 233 -1.32 -3.15 0.79
N ILE A 234 -2.41 -3.28 0.06
CA ILE A 234 -3.07 -4.56 -0.18
C ILE A 234 -2.61 -5.12 -1.53
N VAL A 235 -2.39 -6.42 -1.59
CA VAL A 235 -2.05 -7.15 -2.82
C VAL A 235 -3.25 -7.97 -3.22
N LEU A 236 -3.79 -7.66 -4.37
CA LEU A 236 -4.99 -8.27 -4.94
C LEU A 236 -4.62 -8.97 -6.25
N ARG A 237 -5.36 -9.99 -6.62
CA ARG A 237 -5.22 -10.67 -7.91
C ARG A 237 -6.58 -10.75 -8.59
N ASP A 238 -6.64 -10.32 -9.84
CA ASP A 238 -7.86 -10.42 -10.65
C ASP A 238 -8.04 -11.83 -11.25
N LEU A 239 -9.14 -12.03 -11.95
CA LEU A 239 -9.46 -13.31 -12.58
C LEU A 239 -8.52 -13.65 -13.75
N ALA A 240 -7.89 -12.66 -14.37
CA ALA A 240 -6.89 -12.84 -15.43
C ALA A 240 -5.51 -13.20 -14.88
N GLY A 241 -5.34 -13.18 -13.53
CA GLY A 241 -4.07 -13.47 -12.87
C GLY A 241 -3.18 -12.26 -12.65
N THR A 242 -3.60 -11.05 -13.03
CA THR A 242 -2.85 -9.82 -12.82
C THR A 242 -2.79 -9.47 -11.34
N VAL A 243 -1.62 -9.09 -10.87
CA VAL A 243 -1.42 -8.65 -9.49
C VAL A 243 -1.51 -7.14 -9.39
N HIS A 244 -2.47 -6.69 -8.58
CA HIS A 244 -2.68 -5.28 -8.27
C HIS A 244 -2.15 -4.97 -6.88
N VAL A 245 -1.26 -3.99 -6.77
CA VAL A 245 -0.71 -3.51 -5.50
C VAL A 245 -1.26 -2.12 -5.25
N ILE A 246 -2.21 -2.01 -4.33
CA ILE A 246 -2.96 -0.78 -4.06
C ILE A 246 -2.56 -0.23 -2.70
N PRO A 247 -2.19 1.08 -2.59
CA PRO A 247 -1.99 1.72 -1.30
C PRO A 247 -3.30 1.73 -0.48
N ASN A 248 -3.25 1.32 0.79
CA ASN A 248 -4.46 1.19 1.60
C ASN A 248 -5.19 2.52 1.81
N GLY A 249 -4.45 3.63 1.87
CA GLY A 249 -5.01 4.98 1.98
C GLY A 249 -5.65 5.53 0.71
N SER A 250 -5.46 4.88 -0.44
CA SER A 250 -6.11 5.25 -1.71
C SER A 250 -7.44 4.54 -1.93
N ILE A 251 -7.77 3.54 -1.12
CA ILE A 251 -9.04 2.82 -1.20
C ILE A 251 -10.12 3.69 -0.57
N ASN A 252 -11.03 4.23 -1.38
CA ASN A 252 -12.16 5.01 -0.90
C ASN A 252 -13.36 4.13 -0.57
N THR A 253 -13.63 3.14 -1.41
CA THR A 253 -14.72 2.19 -1.21
C THR A 253 -14.20 0.79 -1.45
N LEU A 254 -14.45 -0.10 -0.51
CA LEU A 254 -14.14 -1.51 -0.60
C LEU A 254 -15.41 -2.30 -0.37
N SER A 255 -15.80 -3.12 -1.34
CA SER A 255 -16.95 -4.02 -1.23
C SER A 255 -16.44 -5.44 -1.07
N ASN A 256 -16.70 -6.07 0.08
CA ASN A 256 -16.37 -7.48 0.30
C ASN A 256 -17.51 -8.36 -0.19
N MET A 257 -17.24 -9.19 -1.20
CA MET A 257 -18.23 -10.03 -1.86
C MET A 257 -18.35 -11.43 -1.22
N THR A 258 -17.52 -11.72 -0.22
CA THR A 258 -17.39 -13.06 0.37
C THR A 258 -17.42 -13.08 1.88
N LYS A 259 -17.71 -11.95 2.53
CA LYS A 259 -17.79 -11.88 3.99
C LYS A 259 -19.08 -12.59 4.46
N GLU A 260 -18.94 -13.62 5.32
CA GLU A 260 -19.98 -14.44 5.93
C GLU A 260 -20.78 -15.30 4.93
N PHE A 261 -21.36 -14.71 3.91
CA PHE A 261 -22.10 -15.38 2.85
C PHE A 261 -22.03 -14.59 1.55
N SER A 262 -22.45 -15.23 0.45
CA SER A 262 -22.51 -14.57 -0.86
C SER A 262 -23.88 -14.79 -1.50
N TYR A 263 -24.32 -13.83 -2.30
CA TYR A 263 -25.45 -14.02 -3.21
C TYR A 263 -24.96 -14.12 -4.64
N TYR A 264 -25.57 -15.02 -5.40
CA TYR A 264 -25.53 -14.99 -6.85
C TYR A 264 -26.84 -14.46 -7.37
N VAL A 265 -26.82 -13.28 -7.98
CA VAL A 265 -28.00 -12.60 -8.53
C VAL A 265 -28.01 -12.78 -10.03
N ILE A 266 -29.16 -13.13 -10.60
CA ILE A 266 -29.37 -13.31 -12.04
C ILE A 266 -30.65 -12.59 -12.46
N ASP A 267 -30.59 -11.88 -13.56
CA ASP A 267 -31.76 -11.43 -14.32
C ASP A 267 -32.00 -12.44 -15.45
N VAL A 268 -33.11 -13.17 -15.36
CA VAL A 268 -33.51 -14.19 -16.32
C VAL A 268 -34.48 -13.54 -17.29
N GLY A 269 -34.10 -13.42 -18.56
CA GLY A 269 -34.95 -12.85 -19.62
C GLY A 269 -35.80 -13.91 -20.29
N VAL A 270 -37.08 -13.65 -20.44
CA VAL A 270 -38.06 -14.49 -21.17
C VAL A 270 -38.82 -13.65 -22.19
N ALA A 271 -39.35 -14.29 -23.22
CA ALA A 271 -40.11 -13.59 -24.25
C ALA A 271 -41.40 -12.96 -23.68
N TYR A 272 -41.83 -11.84 -24.22
CA TYR A 272 -43.05 -11.12 -23.79
C TYR A 272 -44.33 -11.96 -23.86
N LYS A 273 -44.35 -13.01 -24.68
CA LYS A 273 -45.48 -13.92 -24.80
C LYS A 273 -45.61 -14.94 -23.68
N GLU A 274 -44.52 -15.12 -22.89
CA GLU A 274 -44.45 -16.15 -21.85
C GLU A 274 -45.27 -15.71 -20.63
N ASP A 275 -45.94 -16.70 -20.01
CA ASP A 275 -46.60 -16.50 -18.74
C ASP A 275 -45.60 -16.46 -17.62
N THR A 276 -45.46 -15.30 -17.00
CA THR A 276 -44.46 -15.05 -15.93
C THR A 276 -44.71 -15.94 -14.70
N ASP A 277 -45.95 -16.30 -14.37
CA ASP A 277 -46.27 -17.17 -13.24
C ASP A 277 -45.83 -18.61 -13.52
N HIS A 278 -46.00 -19.08 -14.77
CA HIS A 278 -45.44 -20.36 -15.21
C HIS A 278 -43.94 -20.38 -15.12
N VAL A 279 -43.26 -19.32 -15.61
CA VAL A 279 -41.79 -19.19 -15.53
C VAL A 279 -41.31 -19.22 -14.08
N VAL A 280 -41.97 -18.51 -13.17
CA VAL A 280 -41.62 -18.49 -11.74
C VAL A 280 -41.75 -19.91 -11.14
N ASN A 281 -42.78 -20.68 -11.48
CA ASN A 281 -42.90 -22.06 -11.00
C ASN A 281 -41.76 -22.95 -11.50
N VAL A 282 -41.41 -22.86 -12.77
CA VAL A 282 -40.25 -23.60 -13.33
C VAL A 282 -38.91 -23.19 -12.67
N LEU A 283 -38.74 -21.91 -12.38
CA LEU A 283 -37.53 -21.44 -11.66
C LEU A 283 -37.49 -21.99 -10.22
N HIS A 284 -38.64 -22.09 -9.53
CA HIS A 284 -38.71 -22.75 -8.22
C HIS A 284 -38.33 -24.22 -8.28
N GLU A 285 -38.83 -24.97 -9.25
CA GLU A 285 -38.48 -26.38 -9.46
C GLU A 285 -36.97 -26.55 -9.71
N VAL A 286 -36.38 -25.72 -10.56
CA VAL A 286 -34.96 -25.71 -10.83
C VAL A 286 -34.15 -25.39 -9.57
N GLY A 287 -34.60 -24.43 -8.77
CA GLY A 287 -33.96 -24.08 -7.51
C GLY A 287 -33.97 -25.23 -6.50
N GLN A 288 -35.10 -25.93 -6.39
CA GLN A 288 -35.24 -27.10 -5.51
C GLN A 288 -34.39 -28.28 -5.98
N ASP A 289 -34.37 -28.55 -7.30
CA ASP A 289 -33.50 -29.56 -7.88
C ASP A 289 -32.02 -29.30 -7.60
N LEU A 290 -31.55 -28.06 -7.75
CA LEU A 290 -30.19 -27.67 -7.43
C LEU A 290 -29.88 -27.77 -5.93
N GLN A 291 -30.84 -27.43 -5.05
CA GLN A 291 -30.66 -27.48 -3.60
C GLN A 291 -30.57 -28.92 -3.09
N ASN A 292 -31.26 -29.86 -3.76
CA ASN A 292 -31.31 -31.28 -3.40
C ASN A 292 -30.15 -32.09 -4.04
N ASP A 293 -29.34 -31.49 -4.89
CA ASP A 293 -28.22 -32.13 -5.56
C ASP A 293 -27.06 -32.39 -4.59
N GLU A 294 -26.51 -33.62 -4.56
CA GLU A 294 -25.46 -34.03 -3.63
C GLU A 294 -24.16 -33.19 -3.76
N GLU A 295 -23.85 -32.69 -4.96
CA GLU A 295 -22.64 -31.92 -5.24
C GLU A 295 -22.79 -30.46 -4.78
N PHE A 296 -24.00 -29.87 -4.90
CA PHE A 296 -24.21 -28.44 -4.71
C PHE A 296 -24.92 -28.09 -3.41
N SER A 297 -25.68 -28.99 -2.81
CA SER A 297 -26.47 -28.74 -1.59
C SER A 297 -25.63 -28.18 -0.45
N SER A 298 -24.43 -28.71 -0.24
CA SER A 298 -23.51 -28.24 0.82
C SER A 298 -23.03 -26.79 0.64
N ASN A 299 -23.12 -26.24 -0.58
CA ASN A 299 -22.67 -24.88 -0.91
C ASN A 299 -23.82 -23.85 -0.87
N ILE A 300 -25.08 -24.31 -0.72
CA ILE A 300 -26.28 -23.49 -0.75
C ILE A 300 -26.78 -23.30 0.67
N LEU A 301 -26.93 -22.04 1.10
CA LEU A 301 -27.36 -21.69 2.46
C LEU A 301 -28.86 -21.45 2.60
N ALA A 302 -29.53 -21.11 1.50
CA ALA A 302 -30.96 -20.88 1.47
C ALA A 302 -31.56 -21.26 0.10
N SER A 303 -32.88 -21.54 0.05
CA SER A 303 -33.60 -21.80 -1.20
C SER A 303 -33.48 -20.61 -2.17
N LEU A 304 -33.67 -20.91 -3.46
CA LEU A 304 -33.73 -19.89 -4.50
C LEU A 304 -34.85 -18.89 -4.18
N GLU A 305 -34.49 -17.63 -4.10
CA GLU A 305 -35.40 -16.52 -3.88
C GLU A 305 -35.69 -15.84 -5.22
N ILE A 306 -37.00 -15.80 -5.57
CA ILE A 306 -37.47 -15.14 -6.77
C ILE A 306 -38.07 -13.80 -6.34
N LEU A 307 -37.43 -12.72 -6.80
CA LEU A 307 -37.79 -11.34 -6.45
C LEU A 307 -38.94 -10.81 -7.33
N GLY A 308 -39.27 -11.54 -8.41
CA GLY A 308 -40.31 -11.18 -9.36
C GLY A 308 -39.82 -10.52 -10.64
N VAL A 309 -40.77 -9.98 -11.40
CA VAL A 309 -40.46 -9.22 -12.62
C VAL A 309 -39.69 -7.95 -12.24
N ASN A 310 -38.47 -7.83 -12.75
CA ASN A 310 -37.56 -6.72 -12.43
C ASN A 310 -37.65 -5.59 -13.45
N ASP A 311 -37.81 -5.93 -14.73
CA ASP A 311 -37.80 -4.92 -15.81
C ASP A 311 -38.45 -5.47 -17.08
N PHE A 312 -38.98 -4.57 -17.89
CA PHE A 312 -39.45 -4.81 -19.24
C PHE A 312 -38.41 -4.27 -20.20
N ALA A 313 -37.40 -5.12 -20.50
CA ALA A 313 -36.28 -4.76 -21.37
C ALA A 313 -36.73 -4.76 -22.84
N ASP A 314 -35.84 -4.22 -23.74
CA ASP A 314 -36.15 -4.03 -25.17
C ASP A 314 -36.69 -5.28 -25.89
N SER A 315 -36.28 -6.46 -25.49
CA SER A 315 -36.65 -7.72 -26.14
C SER A 315 -37.09 -8.82 -25.16
N ALA A 316 -37.11 -8.55 -23.86
CA ALA A 316 -37.38 -9.55 -22.83
C ALA A 316 -38.08 -8.97 -21.61
N VAL A 317 -38.92 -9.79 -20.97
CA VAL A 317 -39.30 -9.57 -19.58
C VAL A 317 -38.29 -10.19 -18.68
N THR A 318 -37.64 -9.40 -17.78
CA THR A 318 -36.59 -9.90 -16.90
C THR A 318 -37.16 -10.24 -15.53
N ILE A 319 -36.87 -11.46 -15.05
CA ILE A 319 -37.25 -11.94 -13.70
C ILE A 319 -35.96 -12.01 -12.89
N LYS A 320 -35.93 -11.28 -11.78
CA LYS A 320 -34.75 -11.26 -10.89
C LYS A 320 -34.85 -12.40 -9.87
N ILE A 321 -33.80 -13.19 -9.81
CA ILE A 321 -33.64 -14.26 -8.85
C ILE A 321 -32.31 -14.14 -8.14
N ARG A 322 -32.20 -14.65 -6.92
CA ARG A 322 -30.95 -14.77 -6.19
C ARG A 322 -30.86 -16.05 -5.38
N ILE A 323 -29.67 -16.59 -5.22
CA ILE A 323 -29.41 -17.75 -4.39
C ILE A 323 -28.29 -17.43 -3.40
N LYS A 324 -28.51 -17.78 -2.12
CA LYS A 324 -27.55 -17.58 -1.03
C LYS A 324 -26.61 -18.77 -0.94
N THR A 325 -25.30 -18.50 -0.94
CA THR A 325 -24.27 -19.53 -0.95
C THR A 325 -23.21 -19.28 0.12
N LEU A 326 -22.40 -20.29 0.38
CA LEU A 326 -21.15 -20.12 1.10
C LEU A 326 -20.21 -19.14 0.34
N PRO A 327 -19.33 -18.44 1.06
CA PRO A 327 -18.31 -17.59 0.44
C PRO A 327 -17.53 -18.31 -0.66
N LEU A 328 -17.23 -17.61 -1.75
CA LEU A 328 -16.51 -18.12 -2.94
C LEU A 328 -17.29 -19.15 -3.78
N LYS A 329 -18.42 -19.67 -3.32
CA LYS A 329 -19.21 -20.69 -4.03
C LYS A 329 -20.28 -20.12 -4.96
N GLN A 330 -20.59 -18.83 -4.83
CA GLN A 330 -21.61 -18.15 -5.64
C GLN A 330 -21.40 -18.32 -7.14
N TRP A 331 -20.18 -18.29 -7.62
CA TRP A 331 -19.90 -18.42 -9.06
C TRP A 331 -20.08 -19.84 -9.59
N VAL A 332 -19.70 -20.85 -8.81
CA VAL A 332 -19.85 -22.26 -9.19
C VAL A 332 -21.33 -22.63 -9.19
N VAL A 333 -22.04 -22.34 -8.10
CA VAL A 333 -23.47 -22.56 -7.97
C VAL A 333 -24.26 -21.77 -9.03
N GLY A 334 -23.88 -20.51 -9.27
CA GLY A 334 -24.56 -19.66 -10.25
C GLY A 334 -24.39 -20.12 -11.69
N ARG A 335 -23.22 -20.66 -12.07
CA ARG A 335 -23.03 -21.27 -13.42
C ARG A 335 -23.91 -22.51 -13.60
N GLU A 336 -23.98 -23.37 -12.59
CA GLU A 336 -24.81 -24.56 -12.62
C GLU A 336 -26.32 -24.19 -12.65
N LEU A 337 -26.74 -23.20 -11.84
CA LEU A 337 -28.09 -22.68 -11.87
C LEU A 337 -28.48 -22.21 -13.27
N ARG A 338 -27.64 -21.42 -13.94
CA ARG A 338 -27.88 -20.97 -15.32
C ARG A 338 -28.00 -22.14 -16.30
N ARG A 339 -27.15 -23.15 -16.16
CA ARG A 339 -27.20 -24.34 -16.99
C ARG A 339 -28.52 -25.10 -16.83
N ARG A 340 -29.01 -25.26 -15.59
CA ARG A 340 -30.28 -25.94 -15.29
C ARG A 340 -31.47 -25.13 -15.77
N ILE A 341 -31.48 -23.81 -15.56
CA ILE A 341 -32.51 -22.91 -16.10
C ILE A 341 -32.65 -23.09 -17.61
N LYS A 342 -31.50 -23.02 -18.34
CA LYS A 342 -31.54 -23.19 -19.80
C LYS A 342 -32.17 -24.53 -20.22
N LYS A 343 -31.80 -25.63 -19.55
CA LYS A 343 -32.37 -26.97 -19.84
C LYS A 343 -33.85 -27.06 -19.50
N ALA A 344 -34.29 -26.51 -18.37
CA ALA A 344 -35.67 -26.53 -17.96
C ALA A 344 -36.55 -25.71 -18.92
N PHE A 345 -36.05 -24.52 -19.34
CA PHE A 345 -36.78 -23.68 -20.29
C PHE A 345 -36.90 -24.36 -21.64
N ASP A 346 -35.87 -25.01 -22.15
CA ASP A 346 -35.95 -25.77 -23.40
C ASP A 346 -36.92 -26.93 -23.29
N ALA A 347 -36.97 -27.64 -22.16
CA ALA A 347 -37.89 -28.74 -21.94
C ALA A 347 -39.36 -28.30 -21.79
N GLN A 348 -39.59 -27.11 -21.23
CA GLN A 348 -40.91 -26.53 -20.99
C GLN A 348 -41.41 -25.66 -22.14
N GLY A 349 -40.58 -25.45 -23.17
CA GLY A 349 -40.90 -24.59 -24.31
C GLY A 349 -40.91 -23.08 -24.00
N ILE A 350 -40.27 -22.67 -22.89
CA ILE A 350 -40.12 -21.25 -22.52
C ILE A 350 -39.04 -20.62 -23.39
N GLU A 351 -39.40 -19.57 -24.10
CA GLU A 351 -38.49 -18.91 -25.03
C GLU A 351 -37.60 -17.88 -24.32
N ILE A 352 -36.28 -18.06 -24.50
CA ILE A 352 -35.29 -17.01 -24.21
C ILE A 352 -35.13 -16.19 -25.50
N PRO A 353 -35.62 -14.93 -25.52
CA PRO A 353 -35.73 -14.19 -26.78
C PRO A 353 -34.36 -13.75 -27.32
N PHE A 354 -34.24 -13.78 -28.64
CA PHE A 354 -33.18 -13.06 -29.32
C PHE A 354 -33.49 -11.55 -29.33
N PRO A 355 -32.51 -10.69 -29.62
CA PRO A 355 -32.78 -9.27 -29.84
C PRO A 355 -33.80 -9.08 -30.97
N HIS A 356 -34.92 -8.40 -30.65
CA HIS A 356 -35.98 -8.11 -31.64
C HIS A 356 -35.98 -6.64 -32.00
N THR A 357 -36.26 -6.35 -33.26
CA THR A 357 -36.46 -4.99 -33.78
C THR A 357 -37.78 -4.92 -34.50
N SER A 358 -38.67 -4.06 -34.01
CA SER A 358 -39.93 -3.80 -34.71
C SER A 358 -39.71 -2.79 -35.83
N LEU A 359 -40.04 -3.16 -37.07
CA LEU A 359 -39.98 -2.27 -38.22
C LEU A 359 -41.36 -1.67 -38.46
N TYR A 360 -41.45 -0.36 -38.26
CA TYR A 360 -42.69 0.38 -38.61
C TYR A 360 -42.55 1.03 -39.99
N PHE A 361 -43.44 0.64 -40.92
CA PHE A 361 -43.49 1.28 -42.22
C PHE A 361 -44.52 2.40 -42.15
N GLY A 362 -44.08 3.65 -42.23
CA GLY A 362 -44.94 4.82 -42.30
C GLY A 362 -45.80 4.83 -43.59
N GLU A 363 -46.81 5.72 -43.64
CA GLU A 363 -47.74 5.82 -44.78
C GLU A 363 -47.05 6.05 -46.14
N ALA A 364 -45.88 6.66 -46.13
CA ALA A 364 -45.04 6.91 -47.33
C ALA A 364 -44.21 5.68 -47.77
N SER A 365 -44.12 4.63 -46.95
CA SER A 365 -43.35 3.43 -47.24
C SER A 365 -44.23 2.39 -47.92
N LYS A 366 -43.86 1.93 -49.09
CA LYS A 366 -44.54 0.79 -49.70
C LYS A 366 -44.28 -0.46 -48.84
N PRO A 367 -45.31 -1.20 -48.42
CA PRO A 367 -45.08 -2.43 -47.65
C PRO A 367 -44.28 -3.44 -48.48
N PHE A 368 -43.33 -4.12 -47.81
CA PHE A 368 -42.68 -5.30 -48.37
C PHE A 368 -43.78 -6.36 -48.58
N LEU A 369 -44.20 -6.53 -49.85
CA LEU A 369 -44.99 -7.70 -50.18
C LEU A 369 -44.03 -8.90 -50.20
N THR A 370 -43.98 -9.63 -49.13
CA THR A 370 -43.56 -11.00 -49.18
C THR A 370 -44.60 -11.73 -50.03
N GLN A 371 -44.25 -11.97 -51.28
CA GLN A 371 -45.01 -12.95 -52.07
C GLN A 371 -44.86 -14.29 -51.35
N THR A 372 -45.85 -14.70 -50.58
CA THR A 372 -46.04 -16.11 -50.27
C THR A 372 -46.30 -16.77 -51.60
N ILE A 373 -45.28 -17.41 -52.14
CA ILE A 373 -45.45 -18.33 -53.27
C ILE A 373 -46.36 -19.42 -52.72
N ASP A 374 -47.61 -19.44 -53.18
CA ASP A 374 -48.54 -20.53 -52.83
C ASP A 374 -47.86 -21.86 -53.15
N ALA A 375 -48.01 -22.86 -52.26
CA ALA A 375 -47.38 -24.17 -52.44
C ALA A 375 -47.70 -24.80 -53.81
N ALA A 376 -48.82 -24.44 -54.43
CA ALA A 376 -49.21 -24.86 -55.77
C ALA A 376 -48.29 -24.28 -56.88
N GLU A 377 -47.79 -23.05 -56.70
CA GLU A 377 -46.87 -22.40 -57.64
C GLU A 377 -45.42 -22.93 -57.51
N ALA A 378 -45.05 -23.30 -56.27
CA ALA A 378 -43.75 -23.98 -56.00
C ALA A 378 -43.70 -25.40 -56.63
N GLU A 379 -44.80 -26.12 -56.63
CA GLU A 379 -44.91 -27.44 -57.28
C GLU A 379 -44.86 -27.35 -58.80
N HIS A 380 -45.39 -26.27 -59.40
CA HIS A 380 -45.32 -26.00 -60.83
C HIS A 380 -43.91 -25.63 -61.32
N LEU A 381 -43.14 -24.92 -60.50
CA LEU A 381 -41.76 -24.57 -60.75
C LEU A 381 -40.79 -25.76 -60.58
N ALA A 382 -41.11 -26.70 -59.67
CA ALA A 382 -40.33 -27.91 -59.46
C ALA A 382 -40.53 -28.98 -60.60
N THR A 383 -41.62 -28.91 -61.33
CA THR A 383 -41.95 -29.87 -62.42
C THR A 383 -41.56 -29.36 -63.82
N SER A 384 -41.22 -28.08 -64.00
CA SER A 384 -40.72 -27.57 -65.26
C SER A 384 -39.21 -27.90 -65.40
N LYS A 385 -38.92 -28.84 -66.32
CA LYS A 385 -37.53 -29.19 -66.72
C LYS A 385 -36.75 -27.95 -67.09
N PRO A 386 -35.50 -27.80 -66.66
CA PRO A 386 -34.65 -26.69 -67.05
C PRO A 386 -34.25 -26.84 -68.53
N ASP A 387 -34.86 -26.02 -69.43
CA ASP A 387 -34.40 -25.86 -70.77
C ASP A 387 -33.09 -25.07 -70.80
N LYS A 388 -32.16 -25.54 -71.59
CA LYS A 388 -30.76 -25.17 -71.71
C LYS A 388 -30.54 -23.64 -71.75
N LEU A 389 -30.13 -23.03 -70.67
CA LEU A 389 -29.55 -21.69 -70.70
C LEU A 389 -28.13 -21.77 -71.25
N LYS A 390 -28.00 -21.27 -72.52
CA LYS A 390 -26.72 -21.03 -73.20
C LYS A 390 -25.88 -20.08 -72.33
N SER A 391 -24.70 -20.54 -71.96
CA SER A 391 -23.67 -19.76 -71.33
C SER A 391 -23.28 -18.52 -72.18
N PRO A 392 -23.25 -17.32 -71.62
CA PRO A 392 -22.69 -16.16 -72.33
C PRO A 392 -21.15 -16.27 -72.30
N ALA A 393 -20.57 -16.09 -73.55
CA ALA A 393 -19.16 -16.14 -73.81
C ALA A 393 -18.32 -15.21 -72.90
N ARG A 394 -17.27 -15.78 -72.41
CA ARG A 394 -16.17 -15.12 -71.71
C ARG A 394 -15.47 -14.13 -72.69
N ARG A 395 -15.65 -12.82 -72.46
CA ARG A 395 -14.80 -11.78 -73.13
C ARG A 395 -13.53 -11.67 -72.30
N SER A 396 -12.44 -12.08 -72.91
CA SER A 396 -11.08 -11.76 -72.50
C SER A 396 -10.78 -10.31 -72.85
N THR A 397 -10.47 -9.49 -71.88
CA THR A 397 -9.72 -8.25 -72.11
C THR A 397 -8.43 -8.33 -71.29
N SER A 398 -7.36 -8.50 -72.08
CA SER A 398 -5.99 -8.21 -71.68
C SER A 398 -5.79 -6.71 -71.73
N ALA A 399 -5.07 -6.15 -70.79
CA ALA A 399 -4.14 -5.01 -70.88
C ALA A 399 -3.89 -4.53 -69.48
N ALA A 400 -2.76 -4.62 -69.08
CA ALA A 400 -1.49 -3.90 -69.15
C ALA A 400 -1.28 -3.15 -67.84
N THR A 401 -0.24 -3.63 -67.16
CA THR A 401 0.89 -2.90 -66.59
C THR A 401 0.67 -1.39 -66.37
N ASP A 402 0.78 -0.98 -65.11
CA ASP A 402 1.79 0.04 -64.79
C ASP A 402 2.07 0.05 -63.25
N ALA A 403 3.35 0.05 -63.01
CA ALA A 403 3.97 0.26 -61.73
C ALA A 403 3.79 1.72 -61.29
N ASP A 404 3.56 1.99 -60.05
CA ASP A 404 4.18 3.12 -59.39
C ASP A 404 4.37 2.89 -57.89
N THR A 405 5.59 3.06 -57.59
CA THR A 405 6.27 3.20 -56.31
C THR A 405 5.75 4.42 -55.56
N ILE A 406 5.39 4.27 -54.30
CA ILE A 406 5.44 5.39 -53.31
C ILE A 406 5.86 4.78 -51.99
N ASP A 407 7.08 4.95 -51.67
CA ASP A 407 7.77 5.83 -50.71
C ASP A 407 7.27 5.75 -49.27
N THR A 408 8.16 5.19 -48.49
CA THR A 408 8.19 5.18 -47.01
C THR A 408 8.53 6.58 -46.52
N GLY A 409 7.65 7.17 -45.73
CA GLY A 409 7.85 8.37 -44.90
C GLY A 409 7.45 8.10 -43.47
N ASP A 410 8.44 7.82 -42.71
CA ASP A 410 8.77 8.20 -41.36
C ASP A 410 7.94 9.38 -40.80
N MET A 411 7.35 9.19 -39.59
CA MET A 411 7.34 10.18 -38.49
C MET A 411 6.45 9.75 -37.34
N GLY A 412 7.09 9.85 -36.18
CA GLY A 412 6.47 10.25 -34.92
C GLY A 412 6.25 9.18 -33.88
#